data_8b8df2cd47e3d7f7cbf5f3f5fe1542cf
#
_entry.id   8b8df2cd47e3d7f7cbf5f3f5fe1542cf
#
_cell.length_a   1.000
_cell.length_b   1.000
_cell.length_c   1.000
_cell.angle_alpha   90.00
_cell.angle_beta   90.00
_cell.angle_gamma   90.00
#
_symmetry.space_group_name_H-M   'P 1'
#
loop_
_entity.id
_entity.type
_entity.pdbx_description
1 polymer ?
#
loop_
_entity_poly.entity_id
_entity_poly.type
_entity_poly.pdbx_seq_one_letter_code
_entity_poly.pdbx_strand_id
1 'polypeptide(L)'
;FFVTLILMLSVFSITNTYSEEMHKEYYDSGKILKESHFSNDKKNGLEKIYYENGKISSIKNYKDGKADGEYVEYYTDGELKLKGSYKNGLRNGEFKTYLMNSKSAGSMFYKDGKEIKSTLTPYMKEDVFFNFPDEIESLINTVSKKSKELIKLRDEDDGYHILGVANYPNGRVCSAVQVNDLGEYDGERKEYYESGQLEQKGYYKDDLGQGEYIWYYEEGSIKQKAFYKDDKIEGTLFIFFPGGKIAQTNNYVNGKKEGELIEYYENGQIKEKRFYINDKEEGKSLFYDEKGKLIKTEIYKNGIKQ
;
A
#
# COMPACT_ATOMS: atom_id res chain seq x y z
N PHE A 1 -61.19 -14.89 63.18
CA PHE A 1 -60.48 -13.87 62.36
C PHE A 1 -59.24 -14.47 61.85
N PHE A 2 -59.31 -14.89 60.56
CA PHE A 2 -58.14 -15.32 59.77
C PHE A 2 -57.60 -14.13 58.96
N VAL A 3 -56.34 -13.75 59.20
CA VAL A 3 -55.64 -12.78 58.38
C VAL A 3 -54.80 -13.56 57.38
N THR A 4 -55.20 -13.52 56.12
CA THR A 4 -54.46 -14.13 55.04
C THR A 4 -53.37 -13.14 54.58
N LEU A 5 -52.11 -13.49 54.85
CA LEU A 5 -50.93 -12.74 54.33
C LEU A 5 -50.64 -13.13 52.87
N ILE A 6 -50.99 -12.24 51.97
CA ILE A 6 -50.60 -12.42 50.55
C ILE A 6 -49.16 -11.94 50.37
N LEU A 7 -48.22 -12.88 50.17
CA LEU A 7 -46.88 -12.59 49.77
C LEU A 7 -46.89 -12.32 48.24
N MET A 8 -46.78 -11.06 47.84
CA MET A 8 -46.47 -10.71 46.45
C MET A 8 -44.99 -10.99 46.21
N LEU A 9 -44.69 -12.10 45.52
CA LEU A 9 -43.41 -12.33 44.91
C LEU A 9 -43.31 -11.42 43.65
N SER A 10 -42.61 -10.30 43.78
CA SER A 10 -42.18 -9.53 42.62
C SER A 10 -41.07 -10.29 41.91
N VAL A 11 -41.42 -10.96 40.82
CA VAL A 11 -40.45 -11.50 39.89
C VAL A 11 -39.81 -10.29 39.18
N PHE A 12 -38.64 -9.88 39.61
CA PHE A 12 -37.78 -8.99 38.86
C PHE A 12 -37.28 -9.77 37.66
N SER A 13 -37.93 -9.60 36.50
CA SER A 13 -37.38 -9.97 35.21
C SER A 13 -36.22 -9.01 34.97
N ILE A 14 -34.99 -9.49 35.20
CA ILE A 14 -33.79 -8.79 34.66
C ILE A 14 -33.84 -8.99 33.18
N THR A 15 -34.50 -8.09 32.46
CA THR A 15 -34.30 -7.95 31.03
C THR A 15 -32.90 -7.37 30.89
N ASN A 16 -31.94 -8.22 30.49
CA ASN A 16 -30.64 -7.78 29.98
C ASN A 16 -30.94 -6.95 28.72
N THR A 17 -31.13 -5.66 28.87
CA THR A 17 -31.17 -4.72 27.74
C THR A 17 -29.74 -4.59 27.28
N TYR A 18 -29.38 -5.37 26.24
CA TYR A 18 -28.15 -5.14 25.50
C TYR A 18 -28.23 -3.71 24.97
N SER A 19 -27.33 -2.83 25.44
CA SER A 19 -27.21 -1.49 24.86
C SER A 19 -26.47 -1.63 23.52
N GLU A 20 -27.21 -1.41 22.46
CA GLU A 20 -26.57 -1.18 21.15
C GLU A 20 -26.22 0.31 21.09
N GLU A 21 -24.95 0.61 20.88
CA GLU A 21 -24.45 1.99 20.80
C GLU A 21 -23.74 2.19 19.48
N MET A 22 -23.95 3.36 18.88
CA MET A 22 -23.23 3.80 17.69
C MET A 22 -22.22 4.87 18.11
N HIS A 23 -20.94 4.58 17.90
CA HIS A 23 -19.85 5.53 18.10
C HIS A 23 -19.49 6.19 16.79
N LYS A 24 -19.25 7.50 16.82
CA LYS A 24 -18.84 8.31 15.68
C LYS A 24 -17.54 9.01 15.95
N GLU A 25 -16.64 8.97 14.98
CA GLU A 25 -15.41 9.73 14.94
C GLU A 25 -15.49 10.72 13.79
N TYR A 26 -14.77 11.85 13.88
CA TYR A 26 -14.88 12.95 12.94
C TYR A 26 -13.51 13.42 12.50
N TYR A 27 -13.40 13.86 11.25
CA TYR A 27 -12.29 14.65 10.74
C TYR A 27 -12.24 16.01 11.44
N ASP A 28 -11.09 16.70 11.37
CA ASP A 28 -10.95 18.08 11.88
C ASP A 28 -11.91 19.06 11.18
N SER A 29 -12.31 18.74 9.95
CA SER A 29 -13.34 19.47 9.20
C SER A 29 -14.77 19.31 9.75
N GLY A 30 -14.96 18.46 10.79
CA GLY A 30 -16.27 18.15 11.37
C GLY A 30 -17.09 17.13 10.59
N LYS A 31 -16.57 16.60 9.47
CA LYS A 31 -17.23 15.52 8.73
C LYS A 31 -17.01 14.17 9.42
N ILE A 32 -17.93 13.23 9.22
CA ILE A 32 -17.82 11.89 9.79
C ILE A 32 -16.63 11.18 9.14
N LEU A 33 -15.72 10.70 9.98
CA LEU A 33 -14.62 9.80 9.61
C LEU A 33 -15.06 8.34 9.69
N LYS A 34 -15.74 8.00 10.80
CA LYS A 34 -16.06 6.59 11.10
C LYS A 34 -17.33 6.46 11.93
N GLU A 35 -18.08 5.42 11.67
CA GLU A 35 -19.22 4.96 12.45
C GLU A 35 -19.02 3.50 12.82
N SER A 36 -19.10 3.18 14.13
CA SER A 36 -18.93 1.81 14.62
C SER A 36 -20.07 1.43 15.55
N HIS A 37 -20.60 0.22 15.41
CA HIS A 37 -21.62 -0.32 16.27
C HIS A 37 -20.99 -1.15 17.41
N PHE A 38 -21.46 -0.93 18.63
CA PHE A 38 -21.01 -1.63 19.82
C PHE A 38 -22.17 -2.32 20.51
N SER A 39 -21.89 -3.45 21.14
CA SER A 39 -22.76 -4.14 22.07
C SER A 39 -21.90 -4.71 23.20
N ASN A 40 -22.23 -4.39 24.46
CA ASN A 40 -21.46 -4.79 25.64
C ASN A 40 -19.97 -4.40 25.56
N ASP A 41 -19.69 -3.15 25.21
CA ASP A 41 -18.33 -2.57 25.06
C ASP A 41 -17.45 -3.26 24.01
N LYS A 42 -18.04 -4.07 23.13
CA LYS A 42 -17.35 -4.70 22.00
C LYS A 42 -17.96 -4.27 20.68
N LYS A 43 -17.11 -4.08 19.68
CA LYS A 43 -17.60 -3.87 18.31
C LYS A 43 -18.50 -5.04 17.92
N ASN A 44 -19.73 -4.75 17.49
CA ASN A 44 -20.71 -5.75 17.11
C ASN A 44 -21.67 -5.14 16.07
N GLY A 45 -21.59 -5.60 14.81
CA GLY A 45 -22.31 -5.02 13.70
C GLY A 45 -21.37 -4.33 12.70
N LEU A 46 -21.91 -3.37 11.96
CA LEU A 46 -21.17 -2.69 10.89
C LEU A 46 -20.27 -1.58 11.45
N GLU A 47 -19.05 -1.55 10.94
CA GLU A 47 -18.19 -0.38 10.96
C GLU A 47 -18.14 0.20 9.55
N LYS A 48 -18.30 1.52 9.44
CA LYS A 48 -18.17 2.27 8.19
C LYS A 48 -17.12 3.33 8.36
N ILE A 49 -16.19 3.39 7.44
CA ILE A 49 -15.19 4.45 7.34
C ILE A 49 -15.52 5.30 6.12
N TYR A 50 -15.31 6.58 6.22
CA TYR A 50 -15.63 7.55 5.17
C TYR A 50 -14.38 8.32 4.77
N TYR A 51 -14.27 8.63 3.50
CA TYR A 51 -13.38 9.65 3.00
C TYR A 51 -13.84 11.05 3.42
N GLU A 52 -12.95 12.01 3.45
CA GLU A 52 -13.29 13.39 3.80
C GLU A 52 -14.28 14.05 2.81
N ASN A 53 -14.38 13.51 1.57
CA ASN A 53 -15.41 13.90 0.60
C ASN A 53 -16.82 13.35 0.95
N GLY A 54 -16.96 12.57 2.06
CA GLY A 54 -18.21 12.00 2.56
C GLY A 54 -18.62 10.68 1.91
N LYS A 55 -17.87 10.17 0.94
CA LYS A 55 -18.10 8.84 0.37
C LYS A 55 -17.55 7.76 1.29
N ILE A 56 -18.15 6.58 1.27
CA ILE A 56 -17.68 5.43 2.04
C ILE A 56 -16.32 4.97 1.48
N SER A 57 -15.33 4.82 2.37
CA SER A 57 -14.02 4.22 2.10
C SER A 57 -14.07 2.71 2.33
N SER A 58 -14.62 2.27 3.49
CA SER A 58 -14.77 0.83 3.74
C SER A 58 -15.97 0.50 4.61
N ILE A 59 -16.40 -0.77 4.52
CA ILE A 59 -17.42 -1.37 5.38
C ILE A 59 -16.87 -2.71 5.88
N LYS A 60 -16.87 -2.90 7.20
CA LYS A 60 -16.43 -4.14 7.84
C LYS A 60 -17.47 -4.61 8.85
N ASN A 61 -17.71 -5.91 8.91
CA ASN A 61 -18.61 -6.51 9.88
C ASN A 61 -17.84 -7.04 11.09
N TYR A 62 -18.37 -6.79 12.30
CA TYR A 62 -17.80 -7.26 13.55
C TYR A 62 -18.78 -8.11 14.34
N LYS A 63 -18.24 -9.09 15.04
CA LYS A 63 -18.94 -9.91 16.01
C LYS A 63 -18.06 -10.10 17.25
N ASP A 64 -18.58 -9.73 18.43
CA ASP A 64 -17.88 -9.86 19.71
C ASP A 64 -16.46 -9.26 19.72
N GLY A 65 -16.28 -8.11 19.05
CA GLY A 65 -15.02 -7.38 18.94
C GLY A 65 -14.06 -7.88 17.85
N LYS A 66 -14.44 -8.91 17.10
CA LYS A 66 -13.61 -9.46 16.01
C LYS A 66 -14.26 -9.23 14.66
N ALA A 67 -13.46 -8.94 13.64
CA ALA A 67 -13.96 -8.89 12.28
C ALA A 67 -14.57 -10.25 11.91
N ASP A 68 -15.84 -10.26 11.50
CA ASP A 68 -16.57 -11.49 11.15
C ASP A 68 -17.68 -11.17 10.14
N GLY A 69 -17.53 -11.66 8.93
CA GLY A 69 -18.45 -11.40 7.82
C GLY A 69 -17.82 -10.61 6.67
N GLU A 70 -18.64 -9.91 5.93
CA GLU A 70 -18.22 -9.21 4.72
C GLU A 70 -17.33 -8.00 5.02
N TYR A 71 -16.34 -7.80 4.16
CA TYR A 71 -15.50 -6.63 4.07
C TYR A 71 -15.55 -6.06 2.65
N VAL A 72 -15.75 -4.76 2.54
CA VAL A 72 -15.79 -4.04 1.27
C VAL A 72 -14.99 -2.76 1.39
N GLU A 73 -14.17 -2.45 0.41
CA GLU A 73 -13.40 -1.23 0.29
C GLU A 73 -13.68 -0.55 -1.05
N TYR A 74 -13.71 0.78 -1.04
CA TYR A 74 -14.03 1.59 -2.21
C TYR A 74 -12.90 2.59 -2.50
N TYR A 75 -12.77 3.00 -3.73
CA TYR A 75 -11.98 4.14 -4.14
C TYR A 75 -12.64 5.47 -3.75
N THR A 76 -11.88 6.57 -3.78
CA THR A 76 -12.36 7.93 -3.43
C THR A 76 -13.49 8.42 -4.34
N ASP A 77 -13.61 7.89 -5.55
CA ASP A 77 -14.73 8.13 -6.48
C ASP A 77 -15.97 7.29 -6.14
N GLY A 78 -15.85 6.30 -5.23
CA GLY A 78 -16.91 5.38 -4.79
C GLY A 78 -17.00 4.09 -5.59
N GLU A 79 -16.08 3.84 -6.54
CA GLU A 79 -15.99 2.55 -7.22
C GLU A 79 -15.44 1.48 -6.27
N LEU A 80 -15.86 0.23 -6.49
CA LEU A 80 -15.43 -0.92 -5.68
C LEU A 80 -13.94 -1.20 -5.91
N LYS A 81 -13.15 -1.26 -4.82
CA LYS A 81 -11.72 -1.55 -4.83
C LYS A 81 -11.41 -2.98 -4.42
N LEU A 82 -12.03 -3.42 -3.31
CA LEU A 82 -11.79 -4.73 -2.72
C LEU A 82 -13.07 -5.27 -2.11
N LYS A 83 -13.30 -6.58 -2.22
CA LYS A 83 -14.37 -7.28 -1.53
C LYS A 83 -13.85 -8.62 -1.03
N GLY A 84 -14.12 -8.94 0.24
CA GLY A 84 -13.71 -10.20 0.86
C GLY A 84 -14.53 -10.52 2.10
N SER A 85 -14.05 -11.45 2.91
CA SER A 85 -14.69 -11.80 4.18
C SER A 85 -13.68 -12.16 5.26
N TYR A 86 -14.06 -11.86 6.50
CA TYR A 86 -13.35 -12.24 7.70
C TYR A 86 -14.11 -13.30 8.47
N LYS A 87 -13.40 -14.11 9.22
CA LYS A 87 -13.95 -15.06 10.19
C LYS A 87 -13.09 -15.05 11.45
N ASN A 88 -13.69 -14.71 12.59
CA ASN A 88 -13.00 -14.60 13.88
C ASN A 88 -11.76 -13.68 13.86
N GLY A 89 -11.77 -12.58 13.11
CA GLY A 89 -10.67 -11.63 12.96
C GLY A 89 -9.69 -11.97 11.84
N LEU A 90 -9.78 -13.12 11.20
CA LEU A 90 -8.85 -13.57 10.18
C LEU A 90 -9.49 -13.53 8.78
N ARG A 91 -8.72 -13.16 7.76
CA ARG A 91 -9.15 -13.25 6.36
C ARG A 91 -9.52 -14.68 6.03
N ASN A 92 -10.69 -14.88 5.41
CA ASN A 92 -11.18 -16.21 5.09
C ASN A 92 -12.01 -16.21 3.79
N GLY A 93 -11.64 -17.06 2.85
CA GLY A 93 -12.26 -17.14 1.54
C GLY A 93 -11.58 -16.26 0.48
N GLU A 94 -12.34 -15.85 -0.53
CA GLU A 94 -11.87 -15.04 -1.63
C GLU A 94 -11.85 -13.55 -1.26
N PHE A 95 -10.73 -12.88 -1.53
CA PHE A 95 -10.58 -11.44 -1.57
C PHE A 95 -10.41 -11.02 -3.03
N LYS A 96 -11.42 -10.40 -3.59
CA LYS A 96 -11.45 -9.99 -4.99
C LYS A 96 -11.17 -8.51 -5.12
N THR A 97 -10.26 -8.14 -6.01
CA THR A 97 -9.80 -6.78 -6.24
C THR A 97 -10.28 -6.25 -7.58
N TYR A 98 -10.41 -4.95 -7.67
CA TYR A 98 -10.90 -4.24 -8.84
C TYR A 98 -10.02 -3.04 -9.15
N LEU A 99 -9.87 -2.72 -10.42
CA LEU A 99 -9.25 -1.48 -10.89
C LEU A 99 -10.27 -0.34 -10.84
N MET A 100 -9.80 0.91 -10.90
CA MET A 100 -10.65 2.12 -10.92
C MET A 100 -11.73 2.15 -12.02
N ASN A 101 -11.69 1.28 -13.01
CA ASN A 101 -12.71 1.13 -14.05
C ASN A 101 -13.65 -0.06 -13.78
N SER A 102 -13.78 -0.49 -12.53
CA SER A 102 -14.59 -1.64 -12.08
C SER A 102 -14.24 -2.98 -12.73
N LYS A 103 -13.12 -3.08 -13.48
CA LYS A 103 -12.64 -4.36 -14.00
C LYS A 103 -11.97 -5.15 -12.89
N SER A 104 -12.23 -6.46 -12.81
CA SER A 104 -11.54 -7.33 -11.87
C SER A 104 -10.04 -7.36 -12.15
N ALA A 105 -9.25 -7.01 -11.14
CA ALA A 105 -7.79 -7.12 -11.19
C ALA A 105 -7.30 -8.53 -10.85
N GLY A 106 -8.12 -9.31 -10.13
CA GLY A 106 -7.84 -10.67 -9.71
C GLY A 106 -8.37 -10.98 -8.33
N SER A 107 -7.96 -12.12 -7.78
CA SER A 107 -8.40 -12.58 -6.47
C SER A 107 -7.27 -13.22 -5.70
N MET A 108 -7.34 -13.11 -4.37
CA MET A 108 -6.53 -13.87 -3.41
C MET A 108 -7.45 -14.72 -2.56
N PHE A 109 -6.98 -15.89 -2.19
CA PHE A 109 -7.75 -16.84 -1.41
C PHE A 109 -7.04 -17.08 -0.08
N TYR A 110 -7.78 -16.94 1.01
CA TYR A 110 -7.30 -17.07 2.37
C TYR A 110 -8.00 -18.22 3.10
N LYS A 111 -7.25 -18.88 3.96
CA LYS A 111 -7.77 -19.82 4.95
C LYS A 111 -7.10 -19.52 6.29
N ASP A 112 -7.91 -19.20 7.29
CA ASP A 112 -7.46 -18.88 8.64
C ASP A 112 -6.32 -17.82 8.66
N GLY A 113 -6.51 -16.73 7.89
CA GLY A 113 -5.56 -15.60 7.76
C GLY A 113 -4.38 -15.86 6.82
N LYS A 114 -4.15 -17.11 6.38
CA LYS A 114 -3.03 -17.43 5.48
C LYS A 114 -3.48 -17.44 4.03
N GLU A 115 -2.74 -16.74 3.16
CA GLU A 115 -2.95 -16.83 1.72
C GLU A 115 -2.59 -18.23 1.22
N ILE A 116 -3.54 -18.88 0.52
CA ILE A 116 -3.38 -20.23 -0.05
C ILE A 116 -3.29 -20.22 -1.56
N LYS A 117 -3.76 -19.15 -2.22
CA LYS A 117 -3.75 -18.99 -3.68
C LYS A 117 -3.96 -17.53 -4.05
N SER A 118 -3.35 -17.10 -5.17
CA SER A 118 -3.62 -15.82 -5.80
C SER A 118 -3.67 -15.95 -7.31
N THR A 119 -4.55 -15.15 -7.93
CA THR A 119 -4.60 -14.94 -9.38
C THR A 119 -4.10 -13.54 -9.74
N LEU A 120 -3.71 -12.73 -8.74
CA LEU A 120 -3.05 -11.46 -8.96
C LEU A 120 -1.62 -11.69 -9.41
N THR A 121 -1.13 -10.86 -10.31
CA THR A 121 0.31 -10.77 -10.56
C THR A 121 1.00 -10.26 -9.28
N PRO A 122 2.27 -10.57 -9.05
CA PRO A 122 3.01 -10.00 -7.90
C PRO A 122 2.84 -8.48 -7.80
N TYR A 123 2.89 -7.79 -8.92
CA TYR A 123 2.68 -6.34 -9.05
C TYR A 123 1.30 -5.88 -8.54
N MET A 124 0.22 -6.60 -8.89
CA MET A 124 -1.14 -6.25 -8.46
C MET A 124 -1.42 -6.58 -7.00
N LYS A 125 -0.69 -7.53 -6.41
CA LYS A 125 -0.83 -7.86 -4.98
C LYS A 125 -0.41 -6.68 -4.10
N GLU A 126 0.68 -6.02 -4.44
CA GLU A 126 1.23 -4.92 -3.66
C GLU A 126 0.34 -3.67 -3.69
N ASP A 127 -0.20 -3.32 -4.86
CA ASP A 127 -1.11 -2.17 -4.99
C ASP A 127 -2.44 -2.31 -4.21
N VAL A 128 -2.84 -3.53 -3.87
CA VAL A 128 -4.14 -3.81 -3.24
C VAL A 128 -4.07 -3.87 -1.72
N PHE A 129 -2.93 -4.29 -1.14
CA PHE A 129 -2.84 -4.57 0.30
C PHE A 129 -2.03 -3.55 1.10
N PHE A 130 -1.18 -2.79 0.45
CA PHE A 130 -0.27 -1.85 1.11
C PHE A 130 -0.67 -0.38 0.94
N ASN A 131 -1.90 -0.09 0.55
CA ASN A 131 -2.42 1.22 0.89
C ASN A 131 -2.58 1.24 2.40
N PHE A 132 -1.84 2.13 3.08
CA PHE A 132 -2.16 2.46 4.46
C PHE A 132 -3.67 2.67 4.53
N PRO A 133 -4.38 2.13 5.53
CA PRO A 133 -5.77 2.51 5.74
C PRO A 133 -5.85 4.04 5.69
N ASP A 134 -6.88 4.58 5.04
CA ASP A 134 -7.07 6.04 4.94
C ASP A 134 -7.06 6.72 6.32
N GLU A 135 -7.35 5.96 7.39
CA GLU A 135 -7.16 6.37 8.79
C GLU A 135 -5.71 6.73 9.10
N ILE A 136 -4.74 6.01 8.54
CA ILE A 136 -3.30 6.29 8.75
C ILE A 136 -2.89 7.53 7.95
N GLU A 137 -3.35 7.70 6.71
CA GLU A 137 -3.11 8.93 5.95
C GLU A 137 -3.75 10.14 6.63
N SER A 138 -4.95 9.99 7.17
CA SER A 138 -5.62 11.04 7.95
C SER A 138 -4.86 11.33 9.26
N LEU A 139 -4.43 10.32 10.00
CA LEU A 139 -3.61 10.47 11.22
C LEU A 139 -2.23 11.08 10.91
N ILE A 140 -1.59 10.66 9.84
CA ILE A 140 -0.33 11.23 9.35
C ILE A 140 -0.49 12.72 9.06
N ASN A 141 -1.58 13.11 8.41
CA ASN A 141 -1.88 14.51 8.09
C ASN A 141 -2.26 15.34 9.34
N THR A 142 -2.80 14.71 10.38
CA THR A 142 -3.22 15.38 11.64
C THR A 142 -2.06 15.56 12.63
N VAL A 143 -1.10 14.64 12.66
CA VAL A 143 0.07 14.68 13.55
C VAL A 143 1.15 15.68 13.11
N SER A 144 0.91 16.43 12.08
CA SER A 144 1.84 17.24 11.27
C SER A 144 2.53 18.42 11.96
N LYS A 145 2.70 18.48 13.28
CA LYS A 145 3.37 19.64 13.93
C LYS A 145 4.73 19.40 14.58
N LYS A 146 5.24 18.17 14.63
CA LYS A 146 6.58 17.90 15.17
C LYS A 146 7.34 16.90 14.31
N SER A 147 8.50 17.31 13.84
CA SER A 147 9.44 16.49 13.10
C SER A 147 9.84 15.22 13.88
N LYS A 148 9.68 14.05 13.26
CA LYS A 148 10.02 12.71 13.74
C LYS A 148 9.19 12.25 14.95
N GLU A 149 7.92 11.94 14.75
CA GLU A 149 7.14 11.19 15.73
C GLU A 149 7.00 9.71 15.30
N LEU A 150 7.22 8.80 16.25
CA LEU A 150 6.87 7.39 16.11
C LEU A 150 5.39 7.25 16.47
N ILE A 151 4.58 6.84 15.53
CA ILE A 151 3.16 6.59 15.75
C ILE A 151 2.97 5.10 15.93
N LYS A 152 2.46 4.68 17.09
CA LYS A 152 2.03 3.30 17.31
C LYS A 152 0.60 3.15 16.82
N LEU A 153 0.45 2.36 15.77
CA LEU A 153 -0.85 2.00 15.23
C LEU A 153 -1.16 0.56 15.62
N ARG A 154 -2.37 0.34 16.09
CA ARG A 154 -2.84 -1.02 16.34
C ARG A 154 -3.47 -1.55 15.06
N ASP A 155 -2.85 -2.56 14.46
CA ASP A 155 -3.50 -3.41 13.49
C ASP A 155 -4.30 -4.48 14.23
N GLU A 156 -5.59 -4.62 13.89
CA GLU A 156 -6.47 -5.61 14.53
C GLU A 156 -6.08 -7.05 14.14
N ASP A 157 -5.37 -7.22 13.02
CA ASP A 157 -4.99 -8.52 12.49
C ASP A 157 -3.61 -9.00 12.99
N ASP A 158 -2.60 -8.09 13.14
CA ASP A 158 -1.19 -8.46 13.41
C ASP A 158 -0.61 -7.84 14.70
N GLY A 159 -1.35 -6.96 15.38
CA GLY A 159 -0.88 -6.28 16.58
C GLY A 159 -0.50 -4.82 16.35
N TYR A 160 0.63 -4.37 16.90
CA TYR A 160 1.07 -2.97 16.77
C TYR A 160 2.11 -2.80 15.69
N HIS A 161 1.85 -1.91 14.72
CA HIS A 161 2.87 -1.39 13.83
C HIS A 161 3.41 -0.06 14.36
N ILE A 162 4.70 0.14 14.26
CA ILE A 162 5.34 1.40 14.55
C ILE A 162 5.59 2.09 13.22
N LEU A 163 5.07 3.31 13.06
CA LEU A 163 5.26 4.12 11.86
C LEU A 163 6.16 5.29 12.16
N GLY A 164 7.30 5.37 11.48
CA GLY A 164 8.16 6.55 11.46
C GLY A 164 7.66 7.55 10.42
N VAL A 165 7.37 8.79 10.84
CA VAL A 165 6.89 9.84 9.95
C VAL A 165 7.82 11.04 9.98
N ALA A 166 8.18 11.57 8.81
CA ALA A 166 8.87 12.84 8.67
C ALA A 166 8.04 13.81 7.82
N ASN A 167 8.15 15.10 8.12
CA ASN A 167 7.35 16.15 7.48
C ASN A 167 8.23 17.20 6.80
N TYR A 168 7.72 17.79 5.72
CA TYR A 168 8.20 19.04 5.14
C TYR A 168 7.99 20.21 6.12
N PRO A 169 8.69 21.34 5.92
CA PRO A 169 8.49 22.55 6.75
C PRO A 169 7.05 23.09 6.74
N ASN A 170 6.30 22.84 5.67
CA ASN A 170 4.88 23.22 5.55
C ASN A 170 3.93 22.28 6.33
N GLY A 171 4.47 21.24 7.00
CA GLY A 171 3.73 20.27 7.81
C GLY A 171 3.19 19.07 7.05
N ARG A 172 3.33 19.01 5.72
CA ARG A 172 2.94 17.82 4.95
C ARG A 172 3.94 16.69 5.16
N VAL A 173 3.46 15.45 5.11
CA VAL A 173 4.32 14.26 5.19
C VAL A 173 5.27 14.23 3.99
N CYS A 174 6.56 14.07 4.26
CA CYS A 174 7.56 13.81 3.23
C CYS A 174 8.00 12.34 3.19
N SER A 175 7.90 11.62 4.31
CA SER A 175 8.23 10.21 4.37
C SER A 175 7.45 9.50 5.47
N ALA A 176 7.02 8.27 5.18
CA ALA A 176 6.42 7.35 6.13
C ALA A 176 7.06 5.97 5.95
N VAL A 177 7.44 5.31 7.05
CA VAL A 177 8.11 4.00 7.02
C VAL A 177 7.65 3.14 8.19
N GLN A 178 7.40 1.86 7.92
CA GLN A 178 7.17 0.88 8.98
C GLN A 178 8.50 0.52 9.64
N VAL A 179 8.48 0.37 10.98
CA VAL A 179 9.64 -0.03 11.76
C VAL A 179 9.27 -1.16 12.71
N ASN A 180 10.22 -2.04 12.99
CA ASN A 180 10.07 -3.09 14.00
C ASN A 180 10.25 -2.53 15.43
N ASP A 181 10.14 -3.40 16.44
CA ASP A 181 10.28 -3.02 17.86
C ASP A 181 11.70 -2.50 18.22
N LEU A 182 12.69 -2.75 17.38
CA LEU A 182 14.08 -2.25 17.54
C LEU A 182 14.25 -0.87 16.89
N GLY A 183 13.25 -0.38 16.12
CA GLY A 183 13.31 0.87 15.38
C GLY A 183 13.98 0.76 14.01
N GLU A 184 14.27 -0.46 13.54
CA GLU A 184 14.80 -0.74 12.21
C GLU A 184 13.67 -0.71 11.18
N TYR A 185 13.95 -0.28 9.96
CA TYR A 185 12.98 -0.28 8.87
C TYR A 185 12.60 -1.72 8.53
N ASP A 186 11.34 -2.06 8.73
CA ASP A 186 10.77 -3.38 8.47
C ASP A 186 9.34 -3.24 7.96
N GLY A 187 9.20 -3.24 6.66
CA GLY A 187 7.93 -3.03 5.99
C GLY A 187 7.99 -1.97 4.90
N GLU A 188 6.84 -1.42 4.54
CA GLU A 188 6.73 -0.44 3.47
C GLU A 188 7.28 0.93 3.89
N ARG A 189 7.98 1.58 2.95
CA ARG A 189 8.35 2.98 3.02
C ARG A 189 7.74 3.74 1.85
N LYS A 190 7.14 4.88 2.15
CA LYS A 190 6.62 5.84 1.16
C LYS A 190 7.31 7.19 1.32
N GLU A 191 7.59 7.83 0.22
CA GLU A 191 8.05 9.22 0.14
C GLU A 191 7.09 10.01 -0.74
N TYR A 192 6.90 11.27 -0.40
CA TYR A 192 5.93 12.13 -1.05
C TYR A 192 6.59 13.42 -1.52
N TYR A 193 6.15 13.95 -2.65
CA TYR A 193 6.44 15.30 -3.07
C TYR A 193 5.83 16.33 -2.11
N GLU A 194 6.33 17.57 -2.13
CA GLU A 194 5.77 18.64 -1.31
C GLU A 194 4.30 18.97 -1.67
N SER A 195 3.87 18.63 -2.88
CA SER A 195 2.46 18.66 -3.31
C SER A 195 1.58 17.64 -2.59
N GLY A 196 2.17 16.60 -1.97
CA GLY A 196 1.50 15.49 -1.33
C GLY A 196 1.29 14.27 -2.26
N GLN A 197 1.72 14.35 -3.52
CA GLN A 197 1.69 13.20 -4.42
C GLN A 197 2.79 12.21 -4.04
N LEU A 198 2.53 10.91 -4.23
CA LEU A 198 3.52 9.85 -3.97
C LEU A 198 4.71 10.02 -4.92
N GLU A 199 5.92 10.11 -4.34
CA GLU A 199 7.18 10.21 -5.08
C GLU A 199 7.84 8.85 -5.24
N GLN A 200 7.82 8.04 -4.17
CA GLN A 200 8.49 6.74 -4.13
C GLN A 200 7.78 5.81 -3.17
N LYS A 201 7.78 4.51 -3.49
CA LYS A 201 7.50 3.44 -2.54
C LYS A 201 8.50 2.30 -2.70
N GLY A 202 8.78 1.62 -1.60
CA GLY A 202 9.64 0.44 -1.54
C GLY A 202 9.43 -0.32 -0.25
N TYR A 203 10.09 -1.45 -0.12
CA TYR A 203 9.99 -2.32 1.04
C TYR A 203 11.36 -2.51 1.69
N TYR A 204 11.39 -2.53 3.00
CA TYR A 204 12.59 -2.79 3.81
C TYR A 204 12.39 -4.02 4.67
N LYS A 205 13.49 -4.72 4.92
CA LYS A 205 13.60 -5.78 5.90
C LYS A 205 14.90 -5.63 6.66
N ASP A 206 14.82 -5.45 7.98
CA ASP A 206 15.98 -5.26 8.85
C ASP A 206 16.91 -4.15 8.33
N ASP A 207 16.35 -2.95 8.07
CA ASP A 207 16.99 -1.76 7.47
C ASP A 207 17.49 -1.91 6.02
N LEU A 208 17.37 -3.08 5.39
CA LEU A 208 17.82 -3.32 4.02
C LEU A 208 16.66 -3.26 3.04
N GLY A 209 16.87 -2.55 1.93
CA GLY A 209 15.89 -2.49 0.83
C GLY A 209 15.70 -3.85 0.18
N GLN A 210 14.42 -4.27 0.05
CA GLN A 210 14.00 -5.55 -0.49
C GLN A 210 12.82 -5.38 -1.44
N GLY A 211 12.73 -6.24 -2.46
CA GLY A 211 11.57 -6.28 -3.34
C GLY A 211 11.52 -5.13 -4.35
N GLU A 212 10.33 -4.85 -4.86
CA GLU A 212 10.12 -3.83 -5.88
C GLU A 212 10.13 -2.42 -5.28
N TYR A 213 10.86 -1.52 -5.92
CA TYR A 213 10.85 -0.09 -5.68
C TYR A 213 10.27 0.61 -6.88
N ILE A 214 9.34 1.56 -6.66
CA ILE A 214 8.68 2.33 -7.70
C ILE A 214 8.85 3.82 -7.38
N TRP A 215 9.31 4.58 -8.37
CA TRP A 215 9.34 6.03 -8.34
C TRP A 215 8.29 6.57 -9.29
N TYR A 216 7.69 7.67 -8.94
CA TYR A 216 6.64 8.31 -9.71
C TYR A 216 7.09 9.71 -10.14
N TYR A 217 6.56 10.21 -11.22
CA TYR A 217 6.53 11.61 -11.52
C TYR A 217 5.49 12.30 -10.65
N GLU A 218 5.59 13.63 -10.50
CA GLU A 218 4.66 14.37 -9.65
C GLU A 218 3.20 14.33 -10.14
N GLU A 219 2.99 14.15 -11.44
CA GLU A 219 1.67 13.89 -12.03
C GLU A 219 1.13 12.47 -11.78
N GLY A 220 1.90 11.60 -11.09
CA GLY A 220 1.50 10.26 -10.67
C GLY A 220 1.84 9.13 -11.65
N SER A 221 2.38 9.41 -12.84
CA SER A 221 2.85 8.34 -13.72
C SER A 221 4.16 7.74 -13.22
N ILE A 222 4.39 6.45 -13.54
CA ILE A 222 5.61 5.76 -13.12
C ILE A 222 6.82 6.36 -13.84
N LYS A 223 7.84 6.74 -13.05
CA LYS A 223 9.14 7.24 -13.53
C LYS A 223 10.18 6.15 -13.63
N GLN A 224 10.22 5.26 -12.64
CA GLN A 224 11.23 4.21 -12.55
C GLN A 224 10.70 3.02 -11.77
N LYS A 225 11.18 1.81 -12.11
CA LYS A 225 11.00 0.58 -11.34
C LYS A 225 12.29 -0.18 -11.24
N ALA A 226 12.58 -0.72 -10.06
CA ALA A 226 13.72 -1.59 -9.83
C ALA A 226 13.37 -2.64 -8.78
N PHE A 227 14.01 -3.78 -8.82
CA PHE A 227 13.96 -4.77 -7.76
C PHE A 227 15.24 -4.70 -6.94
N TYR A 228 15.10 -4.69 -5.60
CA TYR A 228 16.21 -4.66 -4.67
C TYR A 228 16.31 -5.97 -3.89
N LYS A 229 17.54 -6.37 -3.63
CA LYS A 229 17.90 -7.44 -2.72
C LYS A 229 19.07 -6.95 -1.88
N ASP A 230 18.88 -6.84 -0.56
CA ASP A 230 19.87 -6.36 0.39
C ASP A 230 20.51 -5.04 -0.08
N ASP A 231 19.70 -4.01 -0.36
CA ASP A 231 20.06 -2.67 -0.87
C ASP A 231 20.71 -2.66 -2.28
N LYS A 232 20.77 -3.78 -2.96
CA LYS A 232 21.36 -3.87 -4.29
C LYS A 232 20.30 -4.11 -5.34
N ILE A 233 20.37 -3.37 -6.44
CA ILE A 233 19.52 -3.64 -7.59
C ILE A 233 19.83 -5.03 -8.14
N GLU A 234 18.77 -5.81 -8.37
CA GLU A 234 18.83 -7.15 -8.97
C GLU A 234 17.82 -7.25 -10.11
N GLY A 235 18.25 -7.80 -11.27
CA GLY A 235 17.40 -7.88 -12.45
C GLY A 235 17.33 -6.58 -13.25
N THR A 236 16.19 -6.32 -13.90
CA THR A 236 16.05 -5.18 -14.82
C THR A 236 15.47 -3.95 -14.10
N LEU A 237 16.20 -2.85 -14.21
CA LEU A 237 15.69 -1.52 -13.89
C LEU A 237 15.03 -0.93 -15.14
N PHE A 238 13.82 -0.41 -14.97
CA PHE A 238 13.04 0.27 -16.00
C PHE A 238 12.96 1.77 -15.70
N ILE A 239 13.18 2.59 -16.71
CA ILE A 239 12.91 4.04 -16.65
C ILE A 239 11.85 4.33 -17.71
N PHE A 240 10.90 5.20 -17.37
CA PHE A 240 9.78 5.54 -18.23
C PHE A 240 9.78 7.03 -18.56
N PHE A 241 9.29 7.37 -19.74
CA PHE A 241 8.89 8.74 -20.07
C PHE A 241 7.62 9.12 -19.29
N PRO A 242 7.35 10.41 -19.05
CA PRO A 242 6.02 10.87 -18.68
C PRO A 242 5.01 10.30 -19.70
N GLY A 243 3.90 9.70 -19.18
CA GLY A 243 2.93 8.99 -20.04
C GLY A 243 3.20 7.48 -20.20
N GLY A 244 4.21 6.92 -19.51
CA GLY A 244 4.34 5.48 -19.23
C GLY A 244 5.04 4.64 -20.30
N LYS A 245 5.55 5.22 -21.40
CA LYS A 245 6.39 4.48 -22.33
C LYS A 245 7.78 4.25 -21.74
N ILE A 246 8.39 3.09 -22.03
CA ILE A 246 9.76 2.78 -21.60
C ILE A 246 10.74 3.75 -22.29
N ALA A 247 11.55 4.44 -21.48
CA ALA A 247 12.66 5.29 -21.92
C ALA A 247 13.98 4.53 -21.90
N GLN A 248 14.17 3.64 -20.89
CA GLN A 248 15.42 2.91 -20.74
C GLN A 248 15.20 1.60 -19.97
N THR A 249 15.99 0.59 -20.31
CA THR A 249 16.14 -0.65 -19.54
C THR A 249 17.61 -0.88 -19.24
N ASN A 250 17.93 -1.27 -17.98
CA ASN A 250 19.27 -1.64 -17.55
C ASN A 250 19.21 -2.95 -16.77
N ASN A 251 20.10 -3.90 -17.06
CA ASN A 251 20.21 -5.11 -16.29
C ASN A 251 21.28 -5.00 -15.21
N TYR A 252 20.98 -5.55 -14.03
CA TYR A 252 21.85 -5.53 -12.84
C TYR A 252 21.97 -6.93 -12.23
N VAL A 253 23.15 -7.21 -11.71
CA VAL A 253 23.43 -8.37 -10.87
C VAL A 253 24.23 -7.87 -9.65
N ASN A 254 23.72 -8.11 -8.45
CA ASN A 254 24.34 -7.64 -7.20
C ASN A 254 24.69 -6.13 -7.21
N GLY A 255 23.80 -5.28 -7.76
CA GLY A 255 23.94 -3.83 -7.84
C GLY A 255 24.88 -3.32 -8.93
N LYS A 256 25.45 -4.20 -9.76
CA LYS A 256 26.33 -3.82 -10.89
C LYS A 256 25.61 -4.02 -12.21
N LYS A 257 25.83 -3.11 -13.15
CA LYS A 257 25.35 -3.28 -14.52
C LYS A 257 25.96 -4.54 -15.14
N GLU A 258 25.08 -5.42 -15.62
CA GLU A 258 25.46 -6.70 -16.22
C GLU A 258 24.49 -7.03 -17.35
N GLY A 259 24.99 -7.12 -18.60
CA GLY A 259 24.16 -7.37 -19.77
C GLY A 259 23.77 -6.10 -20.53
N GLU A 260 22.63 -6.13 -21.21
CA GLU A 260 22.18 -5.05 -22.09
C GLU A 260 21.62 -3.85 -21.33
N LEU A 261 22.01 -2.66 -21.80
CA LEU A 261 21.34 -1.38 -21.57
C LEU A 261 20.71 -0.94 -22.90
N ILE A 262 19.43 -0.61 -22.89
CA ILE A 262 18.72 -0.13 -24.07
C ILE A 262 18.04 1.20 -23.73
N GLU A 263 18.31 2.24 -24.50
CA GLU A 263 17.57 3.50 -24.48
C GLU A 263 16.60 3.57 -25.66
N TYR A 264 15.48 4.23 -25.45
CA TYR A 264 14.43 4.41 -26.46
C TYR A 264 14.12 5.89 -26.69
N TYR A 265 13.70 6.20 -27.89
CA TYR A 265 13.00 7.46 -28.18
C TYR A 265 11.55 7.40 -27.70
N GLU A 266 10.88 8.53 -27.53
CA GLU A 266 9.45 8.59 -27.14
C GLU A 266 8.52 7.88 -28.15
N ASN A 267 8.93 7.78 -29.43
CA ASN A 267 8.19 7.03 -30.44
C ASN A 267 8.33 5.49 -30.29
N GLY A 268 9.15 5.02 -29.31
CA GLY A 268 9.39 3.61 -29.02
C GLY A 268 10.51 2.95 -29.83
N GLN A 269 11.14 3.68 -30.76
CA GLN A 269 12.31 3.19 -31.48
C GLN A 269 13.52 3.16 -30.56
N ILE A 270 14.39 2.18 -30.76
CA ILE A 270 15.66 2.09 -30.02
C ILE A 270 16.52 3.28 -30.42
N LYS A 271 17.03 4.00 -29.43
CA LYS A 271 18.00 5.08 -29.57
C LYS A 271 19.41 4.57 -29.45
N GLU A 272 19.62 3.66 -28.48
CA GLU A 272 20.95 3.18 -28.17
C GLU A 272 20.90 1.78 -27.56
N LYS A 273 21.91 0.94 -27.89
CA LYS A 273 22.16 -0.34 -27.21
C LYS A 273 23.60 -0.41 -26.78
N ARG A 274 23.82 -0.76 -25.51
CA ARG A 274 25.15 -1.02 -24.94
C ARG A 274 25.13 -2.35 -24.19
N PHE A 275 26.31 -2.89 -23.95
CA PHE A 275 26.48 -4.09 -23.14
C PHE A 275 27.50 -3.83 -22.05
N TYR A 276 27.21 -4.31 -20.84
CA TYR A 276 28.02 -4.11 -19.65
C TYR A 276 28.41 -5.44 -19.02
N ILE A 277 29.65 -5.48 -18.49
CA ILE A 277 30.15 -6.53 -17.61
C ILE A 277 30.75 -5.85 -16.37
N ASN A 278 30.19 -6.13 -15.18
CA ASN A 278 30.62 -5.53 -13.92
C ASN A 278 30.79 -3.99 -14.02
N ASP A 279 29.74 -3.26 -14.43
CA ASP A 279 29.68 -1.79 -14.64
C ASP A 279 30.56 -1.24 -15.78
N LYS A 280 31.32 -2.08 -16.47
CA LYS A 280 32.18 -1.66 -17.57
C LYS A 280 31.55 -1.98 -18.90
N GLU A 281 31.53 -0.99 -19.80
CA GLU A 281 31.04 -1.16 -21.14
C GLU A 281 31.94 -2.13 -21.91
N GLU A 282 31.33 -3.10 -22.60
CA GLU A 282 32.02 -4.18 -23.29
C GLU A 282 31.36 -4.45 -24.65
N GLY A 283 32.17 -4.65 -25.68
CA GLY A 283 31.68 -4.99 -27.00
C GLY A 283 31.19 -3.79 -27.81
N LYS A 284 30.16 -3.99 -28.63
CA LYS A 284 29.63 -2.97 -29.54
C LYS A 284 28.53 -2.16 -28.90
N SER A 285 28.66 -0.83 -28.98
CA SER A 285 27.62 0.13 -28.68
C SER A 285 27.03 0.65 -29.99
N LEU A 286 25.70 0.53 -30.12
CA LEU A 286 24.97 0.81 -31.34
C LEU A 286 24.05 2.00 -31.13
N PHE A 287 24.09 2.98 -32.03
CA PHE A 287 23.30 4.20 -31.96
C PHE A 287 22.40 4.32 -33.18
N TYR A 288 21.15 4.66 -32.97
CA TYR A 288 20.13 4.71 -34.03
C TYR A 288 19.48 6.09 -34.08
N ASP A 289 18.96 6.46 -35.23
CA ASP A 289 18.08 7.63 -35.38
C ASP A 289 16.63 7.28 -35.00
N GLU A 290 15.76 8.30 -34.95
CA GLU A 290 14.32 8.15 -34.60
C GLU A 290 13.52 7.28 -35.59
N LYS A 291 14.09 6.97 -36.74
CA LYS A 291 13.53 6.05 -37.77
C LYS A 291 14.03 4.62 -37.61
N GLY A 292 14.90 4.37 -36.60
CA GLY A 292 15.49 3.07 -36.31
C GLY A 292 16.68 2.71 -37.21
N LYS A 293 17.24 3.67 -38.00
CA LYS A 293 18.43 3.45 -38.81
C LYS A 293 19.67 3.55 -37.94
N LEU A 294 20.56 2.56 -38.05
CA LEU A 294 21.88 2.59 -37.38
C LEU A 294 22.72 3.74 -37.96
N ILE A 295 23.14 4.67 -37.08
CA ILE A 295 23.92 5.86 -37.45
C ILE A 295 25.36 5.81 -36.94
N LYS A 296 25.63 5.00 -35.89
CA LYS A 296 26.97 4.92 -35.28
C LYS A 296 27.17 3.60 -34.60
N THR A 297 28.40 3.08 -34.66
CA THR A 297 28.89 1.95 -33.86
C THR A 297 30.19 2.35 -33.17
N GLU A 298 30.27 2.06 -31.88
CA GLU A 298 31.50 2.19 -31.09
C GLU A 298 31.86 0.83 -30.53
N ILE A 299 33.14 0.62 -30.23
CA ILE A 299 33.63 -0.62 -29.64
C ILE A 299 34.30 -0.29 -28.31
N TYR A 300 33.94 -1.03 -27.30
CA TYR A 300 34.49 -0.88 -25.96
C TYR A 300 35.12 -2.18 -25.46
N LYS A 301 36.14 -2.05 -24.64
CA LYS A 301 36.75 -3.15 -23.91
C LYS A 301 37.11 -2.70 -22.50
N ASN A 302 36.55 -3.36 -21.50
CA ASN A 302 36.72 -2.98 -20.08
C ASN A 302 36.39 -1.51 -19.82
N GLY A 303 35.39 -0.92 -20.47
CA GLY A 303 34.95 0.47 -20.33
C GLY A 303 35.81 1.48 -21.14
N ILE A 304 36.81 1.03 -21.87
CA ILE A 304 37.69 1.90 -22.70
C ILE A 304 37.31 1.76 -24.16
N LYS A 305 36.98 2.89 -24.79
CA LYS A 305 36.70 2.96 -26.23
C LYS A 305 37.94 2.58 -27.03
N GLN A 306 37.75 1.71 -28.03
CA GLN A 306 38.78 1.22 -28.94
C GLN A 306 38.89 2.09 -30.19
#